data_388ca6be421314c58d0760344ab2a50e
#
_entry.id   388ca6be421314c58d0760344ab2a50e
#
_cell.length_a   1.000
_cell.length_b   1.000
_cell.length_c   1.000
_cell.angle_alpha   90.00
_cell.angle_beta   90.00
_cell.angle_gamma   90.00
#
_symmetry.space_group_name_H-M   'P 1'
#
loop_
_entity.id
_entity.type
_entity.pdbx_description
1 polymer ?
#
loop_
_entity_poly.entity_id
_entity_poly.type
_entity_poly.pdbx_seq_one_letter_code
_entity_poly.pdbx_strand_id
1 'polypeptide(L)'
;DLEGALQTGEVGFEDVFDWMGTATVRYHGSSWTQPELRLGVDVYSGDADPADGDWEAFDNLFATGHGFFGLMDLFKKFPIQTDNGGLMDIRLVGEMSASETVRVGLHLHNFTLVEDTVGDKSLGQEADAVVTWNYNGATEYHWGGSIFVPGDGMTLLERQLREISSGGEDPAFKTWMQLSVRF
;
A
#
# COMPACT_ATOMS: atom_id res chain seq x y z
N ASP A 1 -0.11 6.10 16.39
CA ASP A 1 -1.36 6.43 15.70
C ASP A 1 -2.16 5.14 15.57
N LEU A 2 -3.47 5.23 15.81
CA LEU A 2 -4.41 4.12 15.62
C LEU A 2 -5.64 4.68 14.91
N GLU A 3 -6.14 3.94 13.93
CA GLU A 3 -7.38 4.26 13.21
C GLU A 3 -8.15 2.98 12.93
N GLY A 4 -9.48 3.06 12.87
CA GLY A 4 -10.35 1.96 12.47
C GLY A 4 -11.63 2.49 11.86
N ALA A 5 -12.19 1.74 10.93
CA ALA A 5 -13.48 2.02 10.31
C ALA A 5 -14.29 0.74 10.14
N LEU A 6 -15.61 0.90 10.12
CA LEU A 6 -16.58 -0.15 9.84
C LEU A 6 -17.51 0.34 8.72
N GLN A 7 -17.82 -0.53 7.78
CA GLN A 7 -18.85 -0.29 6.78
C GLN A 7 -19.98 -1.29 7.04
N THR A 8 -21.21 -0.83 7.00
CA THR A 8 -22.41 -1.67 7.20
C THR A 8 -23.53 -1.18 6.29
N GLY A 9 -24.32 -2.09 5.78
CA GLY A 9 -25.44 -1.75 4.90
C GLY A 9 -25.89 -2.93 4.06
N GLU A 10 -26.42 -2.63 2.89
CA GLU A 10 -26.85 -3.62 1.90
C GLU A 10 -26.38 -3.17 0.51
N VAL A 11 -25.84 -4.07 -0.29
CA VAL A 11 -25.48 -3.85 -1.69
C VAL A 11 -26.14 -4.94 -2.55
N GLY A 12 -27.19 -4.56 -3.30
CA GLY A 12 -27.94 -5.52 -4.07
C GLY A 12 -28.78 -6.45 -3.21
N PHE A 13 -28.33 -7.67 -3.01
CA PHE A 13 -28.96 -8.70 -2.16
C PHE A 13 -28.00 -9.22 -1.07
N GLU A 14 -26.84 -8.56 -0.90
CA GLU A 14 -25.80 -8.93 0.05
C GLU A 14 -25.82 -7.97 1.24
N ASP A 15 -25.74 -8.53 2.45
CA ASP A 15 -25.54 -7.76 3.67
C ASP A 15 -24.05 -7.34 3.77
N VAL A 16 -23.79 -6.07 4.04
CA VAL A 16 -22.42 -5.53 4.12
C VAL A 16 -21.98 -5.43 5.57
N PHE A 17 -20.90 -6.09 5.91
CA PHE A 17 -20.19 -5.92 7.17
C PHE A 17 -18.69 -6.09 6.96
N ASP A 18 -17.98 -5.00 6.79
CA ASP A 18 -16.56 -5.00 6.59
C ASP A 18 -15.83 -3.98 7.50
N TRP A 19 -14.52 -4.11 7.62
CA TRP A 19 -13.75 -3.30 8.55
C TRP A 19 -12.33 -3.05 8.08
N MET A 20 -11.74 -1.97 8.60
CA MET A 20 -10.31 -1.70 8.48
C MET A 20 -9.72 -1.28 9.81
N GLY A 21 -8.43 -1.55 9.98
CA GLY A 21 -7.64 -1.09 11.12
C GLY A 21 -6.24 -0.74 10.72
N THR A 22 -5.70 0.35 11.27
CA THR A 22 -4.30 0.73 11.08
C THR A 22 -3.65 1.05 12.41
N ALA A 23 -2.38 0.68 12.54
CA ALA A 23 -1.55 1.02 13.69
C ALA A 23 -0.16 1.45 13.21
N THR A 24 0.34 2.57 13.72
CA THR A 24 1.69 3.06 13.40
C THR A 24 2.40 3.56 14.65
N VAL A 25 3.61 3.05 14.86
CA VAL A 25 4.56 3.57 15.85
C VAL A 25 5.59 4.41 15.13
N ARG A 26 5.87 5.60 15.66
CA ARG A 26 6.80 6.56 15.06
C ARG A 26 7.87 6.98 16.08
N TYR A 27 9.11 6.95 15.63
CA TYR A 27 10.26 7.46 16.36
C TYR A 27 10.86 8.65 15.62
N HIS A 28 11.13 9.74 16.34
CA HIS A 28 11.82 10.94 15.86
C HIS A 28 13.12 11.13 16.62
N GLY A 29 14.23 11.16 15.90
CA GLY A 29 15.52 11.51 16.46
C GLY A 29 15.76 13.02 16.47
N SER A 30 16.54 13.49 17.44
CA SER A 30 16.82 14.92 17.64
C SER A 30 18.16 15.38 17.05
N SER A 31 18.87 14.53 16.28
CA SER A 31 20.12 14.91 15.62
C SER A 31 19.86 15.91 14.47
N TRP A 32 20.93 16.48 13.91
CA TRP A 32 20.83 17.39 12.77
C TRP A 32 20.22 16.71 11.52
N THR A 33 20.36 15.39 11.40
CA THR A 33 19.74 14.60 10.32
C THR A 33 18.25 14.39 10.51
N GLN A 34 17.70 14.69 11.70
CA GLN A 34 16.28 14.52 12.05
C GLN A 34 15.74 13.17 11.56
N PRO A 35 16.33 12.03 11.97
CA PRO A 35 15.90 10.74 11.50
C PRO A 35 14.48 10.44 12.01
N GLU A 36 13.67 9.89 11.12
CA GLU A 36 12.34 9.38 11.42
C GLU A 36 12.29 7.90 11.07
N LEU A 37 11.76 7.08 11.97
CA LEU A 37 11.48 5.67 11.73
C LEU A 37 10.01 5.41 12.04
N ARG A 38 9.30 4.77 11.12
CA ARG A 38 7.89 4.38 11.26
C ARG A 38 7.75 2.89 11.03
N LEU A 39 7.13 2.19 11.97
CA LEU A 39 6.66 0.81 11.80
C LEU A 39 5.14 0.84 11.82
N GLY A 40 4.51 0.32 10.81
CA GLY A 40 3.06 0.34 10.66
C GLY A 40 2.51 -0.99 10.17
N VAL A 41 1.24 -1.21 10.49
CA VAL A 41 0.42 -2.28 9.93
C VAL A 41 -0.94 -1.69 9.57
N ASP A 42 -1.40 -1.99 8.35
CA ASP A 42 -2.75 -1.70 7.87
C ASP A 42 -3.40 -3.02 7.50
N VAL A 43 -4.65 -3.20 7.93
CA VAL A 43 -5.44 -4.41 7.66
C VAL A 43 -6.82 -3.97 7.15
N TYR A 44 -7.23 -4.53 6.05
CA TYR A 44 -8.53 -4.33 5.43
C TYR A 44 -9.18 -5.69 5.24
N SER A 45 -10.38 -5.89 5.78
CA SER A 45 -11.08 -7.18 5.72
C SER A 45 -11.25 -7.67 4.30
N GLY A 46 -11.26 -8.96 4.13
CA GLY A 46 -11.60 -9.66 2.90
C GLY A 46 -12.84 -10.52 3.09
N ASP A 47 -13.38 -10.98 1.99
CA ASP A 47 -14.52 -11.87 1.90
C ASP A 47 -14.01 -13.28 1.57
N ALA A 48 -14.25 -14.20 2.51
CA ALA A 48 -13.78 -15.58 2.40
C ALA A 48 -14.70 -16.47 1.54
N ASP A 49 -15.99 -16.13 1.43
CA ASP A 49 -16.99 -16.89 0.69
C ASP A 49 -18.01 -15.98 -0.03
N PRO A 50 -17.67 -15.43 -1.19
CA PRO A 50 -18.54 -14.53 -1.97
C PRO A 50 -19.91 -15.13 -2.37
N ALA A 51 -20.19 -16.39 -2.01
CA ALA A 51 -21.45 -17.06 -2.34
C ALA A 51 -22.44 -17.19 -1.16
N ASP A 52 -22.07 -16.74 0.03
CA ASP A 52 -22.89 -16.91 1.24
C ASP A 52 -23.97 -15.81 1.39
N GLY A 53 -23.87 -14.71 0.64
CA GLY A 53 -24.81 -13.60 0.63
C GLY A 53 -24.40 -12.44 1.53
N ASP A 54 -23.22 -12.50 2.12
CA ASP A 54 -22.61 -11.43 2.91
C ASP A 54 -21.43 -10.82 2.11
N TRP A 55 -21.25 -9.50 2.18
CA TRP A 55 -20.10 -8.79 1.63
C TRP A 55 -19.19 -8.34 2.76
N GLU A 56 -18.00 -8.93 2.87
CA GLU A 56 -17.06 -8.69 3.96
C GLU A 56 -15.77 -7.99 3.51
N ALA A 57 -15.57 -7.76 2.21
CA ALA A 57 -14.40 -7.10 1.66
C ALA A 57 -14.49 -5.58 1.77
N PHE A 58 -13.62 -4.97 2.57
CA PHE A 58 -13.58 -3.51 2.79
C PHE A 58 -13.33 -2.75 1.49
N ASP A 59 -14.22 -1.80 1.17
CA ASP A 59 -14.07 -0.91 0.02
C ASP A 59 -13.50 0.44 0.45
N ASN A 60 -12.31 0.76 -0.04
CA ASN A 60 -11.60 1.99 0.25
C ASN A 60 -12.08 3.22 -0.55
N LEU A 61 -13.35 3.35 -0.81
CA LEU A 61 -14.13 4.28 -1.65
C LEU A 61 -13.42 5.55 -2.17
N PHE A 62 -12.57 6.20 -1.39
CA PHE A 62 -11.94 7.49 -1.71
C PHE A 62 -10.42 7.49 -1.46
N ALA A 63 -9.78 6.33 -1.42
CA ALA A 63 -8.35 6.24 -1.19
C ALA A 63 -7.54 6.94 -2.29
N THR A 64 -6.57 7.74 -1.86
CA THR A 64 -5.57 8.30 -2.78
C THR A 64 -4.50 7.24 -3.03
N GLY A 65 -4.31 6.83 -4.29
CA GLY A 65 -3.40 5.74 -4.63
C GLY A 65 -1.95 5.94 -4.22
N HIS A 66 -1.46 7.15 -4.08
CA HIS A 66 -0.01 7.43 -3.96
C HIS A 66 0.45 7.74 -2.53
N GLY A 67 -0.22 7.27 -1.52
CA GLY A 67 0.13 7.65 -0.14
C GLY A 67 0.08 6.54 0.87
N PHE A 68 -0.49 5.37 0.52
CA PHE A 68 -0.79 4.35 1.50
C PHE A 68 -0.14 2.99 1.20
N PHE A 69 -0.30 2.41 0.05
CA PHE A 69 0.07 1.02 -0.22
C PHE A 69 1.29 0.93 -1.14
N GLY A 70 2.40 1.54 -0.71
CA GLY A 70 3.61 1.64 -1.49
C GLY A 70 3.53 2.67 -2.62
N LEU A 71 4.67 3.00 -3.23
CA LEU A 71 4.79 3.99 -4.29
C LEU A 71 4.70 3.39 -5.70
N MET A 72 4.65 2.05 -5.80
CA MET A 72 4.32 1.34 -7.05
C MET A 72 2.87 1.59 -7.46
N ASP A 73 1.99 1.94 -6.50
CA ASP A 73 0.55 2.14 -6.73
C ASP A 73 -0.17 0.88 -7.23
N LEU A 74 0.22 -0.29 -6.77
CA LEU A 74 -0.37 -1.56 -7.17
C LEU A 74 -1.76 -1.77 -6.59
N PHE A 75 -1.99 -1.36 -5.34
CA PHE A 75 -3.23 -1.60 -4.60
C PHE A 75 -4.06 -0.33 -4.44
N LYS A 76 -4.59 0.21 -5.55
CA LYS A 76 -5.42 1.44 -5.55
C LYS A 76 -6.91 1.19 -5.40
N LYS A 77 -7.36 0.03 -5.83
CA LYS A 77 -8.78 -0.34 -5.93
C LYS A 77 -9.00 -1.76 -5.44
N PHE A 78 -8.67 -2.04 -4.19
CA PHE A 78 -9.25 -3.23 -3.58
C PHE A 78 -10.69 -2.89 -3.13
N PRO A 79 -11.65 -3.79 -3.11
CA PRO A 79 -11.44 -5.24 -3.17
C PRO A 79 -11.15 -5.83 -4.55
N ILE A 80 -11.42 -5.10 -5.64
CA ILE A 80 -11.31 -5.65 -7.01
C ILE A 80 -9.89 -6.18 -7.32
N GLN A 81 -8.84 -5.45 -6.92
CA GLN A 81 -7.46 -5.83 -7.21
C GLN A 81 -6.94 -6.98 -6.35
N THR A 82 -7.62 -7.32 -5.28
CA THR A 82 -7.29 -8.42 -4.38
C THR A 82 -8.28 -9.57 -4.46
N ASP A 83 -9.14 -9.58 -5.49
CA ASP A 83 -10.20 -10.56 -5.68
C ASP A 83 -11.02 -10.77 -4.40
N ASN A 84 -11.44 -9.68 -3.78
CA ASN A 84 -12.14 -9.59 -2.50
C ASN A 84 -11.37 -10.13 -1.28
N GLY A 85 -10.14 -10.61 -1.43
CA GLY A 85 -9.35 -11.20 -0.34
C GLY A 85 -8.85 -10.21 0.73
N GLY A 86 -9.22 -8.93 0.62
CA GLY A 86 -8.72 -7.90 1.53
C GLY A 86 -7.21 -7.65 1.36
N LEU A 87 -6.64 -6.81 2.22
CA LEU A 87 -5.22 -6.46 2.14
C LEU A 87 -4.64 -6.25 3.54
N MET A 88 -3.48 -6.83 3.80
CA MET A 88 -2.63 -6.47 4.92
C MET A 88 -1.29 -5.94 4.40
N ASP A 89 -0.89 -4.75 4.85
CA ASP A 89 0.41 -4.14 4.60
C ASP A 89 1.18 -3.98 5.92
N ILE A 90 2.33 -4.61 6.02
CA ILE A 90 3.29 -4.36 7.10
C ILE A 90 4.41 -3.51 6.51
N ARG A 91 4.60 -2.30 7.05
CA ARG A 91 5.58 -1.34 6.50
C ARG A 91 6.61 -0.87 7.51
N LEU A 92 7.82 -0.70 7.01
CA LEU A 92 8.92 -0.02 7.71
C LEU A 92 9.39 1.15 6.84
N VAL A 93 9.33 2.35 7.40
CA VAL A 93 9.75 3.58 6.70
C VAL A 93 10.84 4.25 7.50
N GLY A 94 11.96 4.53 6.86
CA GLY A 94 13.06 5.30 7.40
C GLY A 94 13.31 6.55 6.56
N GLU A 95 13.34 7.73 7.18
CA GLU A 95 13.63 8.99 6.51
C GLU A 95 14.65 9.81 7.31
N MET A 96 15.47 10.60 6.60
CA MET A 96 16.37 11.53 7.27
C MET A 96 16.78 12.69 6.36
N SER A 97 17.24 13.78 6.96
CA SER A 97 17.85 14.90 6.24
C SER A 97 19.29 14.53 5.86
N ALA A 98 19.59 14.54 4.57
CA ALA A 98 20.95 14.40 4.02
C ALA A 98 21.68 15.75 4.00
N SER A 99 20.91 16.86 3.93
CA SER A 99 21.39 18.25 4.07
C SER A 99 20.24 19.13 4.57
N GLU A 100 20.47 20.44 4.69
CA GLU A 100 19.44 21.42 5.05
C GLU A 100 18.27 21.48 4.04
N THR A 101 18.54 21.10 2.78
CA THR A 101 17.57 21.18 1.70
C THR A 101 17.19 19.83 1.11
N VAL A 102 17.86 18.74 1.50
CA VAL A 102 17.63 17.40 0.93
C VAL A 102 17.23 16.42 2.02
N ARG A 103 16.10 15.73 1.82
CA ARG A 103 15.63 14.61 2.63
C ARG A 103 15.64 13.34 1.78
N VAL A 104 16.04 12.23 2.39
CA VAL A 104 16.02 10.89 1.75
C VAL A 104 15.18 9.94 2.56
N GLY A 105 14.52 9.02 1.89
CA GLY A 105 13.66 8.00 2.49
C GLY A 105 13.84 6.64 1.84
N LEU A 106 13.66 5.59 2.65
CA LEU A 106 13.52 4.21 2.24
C LEU A 106 12.25 3.65 2.89
N HIS A 107 11.35 3.11 2.06
CA HIS A 107 10.12 2.48 2.51
C HIS A 107 10.16 1.01 2.10
N LEU A 108 9.78 0.15 3.01
CA LEU A 108 9.68 -1.30 2.80
C LEU A 108 8.28 -1.73 3.15
N HIS A 109 7.66 -2.50 2.28
CA HIS A 109 6.31 -3.02 2.42
C HIS A 109 6.29 -4.53 2.24
N ASN A 110 5.44 -5.21 3.01
CA ASN A 110 5.11 -6.60 2.81
C ASN A 110 3.59 -6.74 2.72
N PHE A 111 3.11 -7.11 1.54
CA PHE A 111 1.68 -7.23 1.23
C PHE A 111 1.23 -8.68 1.28
N THR A 112 0.08 -8.91 1.94
CA THR A 112 -0.58 -10.21 1.99
C THR A 112 -2.10 -10.04 1.87
N LEU A 113 -2.78 -11.03 1.31
CA LEU A 113 -4.24 -11.14 1.42
C LEU A 113 -4.63 -11.47 2.87
N VAL A 114 -5.74 -10.94 3.32
CA VAL A 114 -6.37 -11.31 4.60
C VAL A 114 -7.05 -12.67 4.46
N GLU A 115 -7.81 -12.86 3.38
CA GLU A 115 -8.44 -14.12 3.03
C GLU A 115 -7.77 -14.77 1.82
N ASP A 116 -7.75 -16.10 1.79
CA ASP A 116 -7.15 -16.86 0.69
C ASP A 116 -8.18 -17.09 -0.41
N THR A 117 -8.18 -16.22 -1.40
CA THR A 117 -9.09 -16.29 -2.55
C THR A 117 -8.45 -16.94 -3.78
N VAL A 118 -7.13 -17.13 -3.79
CA VAL A 118 -6.40 -17.61 -4.99
C VAL A 118 -5.50 -18.83 -4.76
N GLY A 119 -5.40 -19.32 -3.52
CA GLY A 119 -4.57 -20.48 -3.14
C GLY A 119 -3.23 -20.14 -2.48
N ASP A 120 -2.90 -18.85 -2.36
CA ASP A 120 -1.76 -18.35 -1.59
C ASP A 120 -2.00 -16.88 -1.20
N LYS A 121 -1.70 -16.53 0.05
CA LYS A 121 -1.91 -15.17 0.57
C LYS A 121 -0.77 -14.19 0.27
N SER A 122 0.41 -14.64 -0.13
CA SER A 122 1.58 -13.79 -0.32
C SER A 122 1.47 -12.95 -1.58
N LEU A 123 1.21 -11.65 -1.43
CA LEU A 123 1.16 -10.72 -2.57
C LEU A 123 2.56 -10.24 -2.97
N GLY A 124 3.49 -10.10 -2.03
CA GLY A 124 4.86 -9.72 -2.35
C GLY A 124 5.42 -8.59 -1.50
N GLN A 125 6.57 -8.10 -1.92
CA GLN A 125 7.34 -7.09 -1.20
C GLN A 125 7.68 -5.91 -2.11
N GLU A 126 7.58 -4.70 -1.56
CA GLU A 126 7.96 -3.48 -2.25
C GLU A 126 9.06 -2.75 -1.48
N ALA A 127 10.01 -2.20 -2.20
CA ALA A 127 11.01 -1.29 -1.66
C ALA A 127 11.03 -0.01 -2.48
N ASP A 128 10.89 1.13 -1.79
CA ASP A 128 10.87 2.46 -2.38
C ASP A 128 12.02 3.30 -1.87
N ALA A 129 12.69 4.01 -2.76
CA ALA A 129 13.65 5.05 -2.43
C ALA A 129 13.11 6.40 -2.87
N VAL A 130 13.15 7.39 -1.99
CA VAL A 130 12.65 8.74 -2.25
C VAL A 130 13.70 9.78 -1.92
N VAL A 131 13.83 10.78 -2.77
CA VAL A 131 14.64 11.97 -2.54
C VAL A 131 13.75 13.20 -2.68
N THR A 132 13.71 14.01 -1.65
CA THR A 132 13.01 15.31 -1.65
C THR A 132 14.04 16.42 -1.60
N TRP A 133 13.99 17.34 -2.55
CA TRP A 133 14.83 18.53 -2.57
C TRP A 133 14.01 19.81 -2.51
N ASN A 134 14.14 20.54 -1.41
CA ASN A 134 13.58 21.86 -1.24
C ASN A 134 14.51 22.88 -1.88
N TYR A 135 14.23 23.28 -3.12
CA TYR A 135 15.05 24.23 -3.87
C TYR A 135 15.01 25.64 -3.28
N ASN A 136 13.80 26.08 -2.91
CA ASN A 136 13.55 27.32 -2.18
C ASN A 136 12.22 27.19 -1.45
N GLY A 137 11.93 27.93 -0.44
CA GLY A 137 10.70 27.73 0.38
C GLY A 137 9.36 27.60 -0.37
N ALA A 138 9.33 27.85 -1.69
CA ALA A 138 8.15 27.73 -2.56
C ALA A 138 8.23 26.55 -3.54
N THR A 139 9.42 25.97 -3.80
CA THR A 139 9.60 24.95 -4.86
C THR A 139 10.28 23.73 -4.29
N GLU A 140 9.63 22.58 -4.46
CA GLU A 140 10.08 21.29 -3.97
C GLU A 140 10.05 20.23 -5.08
N TYR A 141 11.12 19.49 -5.24
CA TYR A 141 11.26 18.36 -6.17
C TYR A 141 11.24 17.06 -5.39
N HIS A 142 10.47 16.08 -5.86
CA HIS A 142 10.45 14.72 -5.36
C HIS A 142 10.84 13.77 -6.49
N TRP A 143 11.77 12.87 -6.21
CA TRP A 143 12.11 11.76 -7.08
C TRP A 143 11.94 10.47 -6.33
N GLY A 144 11.32 9.48 -6.97
CA GLY A 144 11.14 8.16 -6.41
C GLY A 144 11.52 7.07 -7.39
N GLY A 145 11.93 5.95 -6.81
CA GLY A 145 12.13 4.70 -7.53
C GLY A 145 11.67 3.55 -6.65
N SER A 146 10.95 2.62 -7.24
CA SER A 146 10.32 1.48 -6.58
C SER A 146 10.65 0.19 -7.27
N ILE A 147 10.82 -0.88 -6.50
CA ILE A 147 10.88 -2.26 -6.96
C ILE A 147 9.84 -3.07 -6.21
N PHE A 148 9.08 -3.88 -6.92
CA PHE A 148 8.16 -4.85 -6.35
C PHE A 148 8.56 -6.26 -6.78
N VAL A 149 8.67 -7.16 -5.81
CA VAL A 149 8.92 -8.59 -6.02
C VAL A 149 7.62 -9.32 -5.69
N PRO A 150 6.92 -9.89 -6.70
CA PRO A 150 5.66 -10.59 -6.47
C PRO A 150 5.86 -11.87 -5.66
N GLY A 151 4.88 -12.16 -4.81
CA GLY A 151 4.72 -13.44 -4.16
C GLY A 151 3.88 -14.40 -5.00
N ASP A 152 3.73 -15.64 -4.52
CA ASP A 152 2.96 -16.68 -5.23
C ASP A 152 1.49 -16.27 -5.36
N GLY A 153 0.90 -15.70 -4.32
CA GLY A 153 -0.47 -15.19 -4.33
C GLY A 153 -0.69 -14.08 -5.37
N MET A 154 0.27 -13.13 -5.53
CA MET A 154 0.17 -12.11 -6.56
C MET A 154 0.23 -12.70 -7.97
N THR A 155 1.10 -13.70 -8.16
CA THR A 155 1.22 -14.41 -9.43
C THR A 155 -0.08 -15.13 -9.81
N LEU A 156 -0.71 -15.80 -8.84
CA LEU A 156 -1.99 -16.48 -9.02
C LEU A 156 -3.13 -15.48 -9.28
N LEU A 157 -3.17 -14.40 -8.51
CA LEU A 157 -4.16 -13.32 -8.64
C LEU A 157 -4.10 -12.63 -10.02
N GLU A 158 -2.90 -12.28 -10.48
CA GLU A 158 -2.69 -11.69 -11.81
C GLU A 158 -3.15 -12.64 -12.92
N ARG A 159 -2.86 -13.93 -12.80
CA ARG A 159 -3.30 -14.94 -13.76
C ARG A 159 -4.82 -15.07 -13.79
N GLN A 160 -5.45 -15.08 -12.63
CA GLN A 160 -6.91 -15.16 -12.50
C GLN A 160 -7.59 -13.90 -13.06
N LEU A 161 -7.17 -12.71 -12.64
CA LEU A 161 -7.76 -11.44 -13.08
C LEU A 161 -7.56 -11.14 -14.56
N ARG A 162 -6.48 -11.64 -15.16
CA ARG A 162 -6.17 -11.46 -16.59
C ARG A 162 -6.52 -12.65 -17.47
N GLU A 163 -7.02 -13.72 -16.88
CA GLU A 163 -7.33 -14.98 -17.57
C GLU A 163 -6.12 -15.54 -18.38
N ILE A 164 -4.90 -15.44 -17.80
CA ILE A 164 -3.67 -15.92 -18.41
C ILE A 164 -3.13 -17.16 -17.68
N SER A 165 -2.42 -18.03 -18.41
CA SER A 165 -1.90 -19.29 -17.86
C SER A 165 -0.46 -19.21 -17.33
N SER A 166 0.25 -18.11 -17.57
CA SER A 166 1.65 -17.92 -17.16
C SER A 166 2.01 -16.44 -17.09
N GLY A 167 3.07 -16.10 -16.34
CA GLY A 167 3.53 -14.72 -16.13
C GLY A 167 3.14 -14.21 -14.74
N GLY A 168 3.52 -12.97 -14.43
CA GLY A 168 3.27 -12.34 -13.12
C GLY A 168 4.36 -12.62 -12.07
N GLU A 169 5.42 -13.35 -12.42
CA GLU A 169 6.52 -13.76 -11.52
C GLU A 169 7.69 -12.77 -11.51
N ASP A 170 7.79 -11.94 -12.55
CA ASP A 170 8.93 -11.04 -12.72
C ASP A 170 8.81 -9.80 -11.82
N PRO A 171 9.92 -9.32 -11.24
CA PRO A 171 9.93 -8.05 -10.52
C PRO A 171 9.51 -6.87 -11.38
N ALA A 172 8.69 -5.99 -10.83
CA ALA A 172 8.28 -4.75 -11.47
C ALA A 172 9.10 -3.56 -10.95
N PHE A 173 9.33 -2.57 -11.82
CA PHE A 173 10.08 -1.37 -11.49
C PHE A 173 9.27 -0.13 -11.88
N LYS A 174 9.33 0.91 -11.04
CA LYS A 174 8.72 2.21 -11.32
C LYS A 174 9.68 3.32 -10.94
N THR A 175 9.72 4.38 -11.74
CA THR A 175 10.37 5.66 -11.36
C THR A 175 9.38 6.79 -11.61
N TRP A 176 9.44 7.82 -10.78
CA TRP A 176 8.58 8.97 -10.90
C TRP A 176 9.29 10.25 -10.42
N MET A 177 8.77 11.38 -10.88
CA MET A 177 9.21 12.70 -10.45
C MET A 177 7.97 13.60 -10.26
N GLN A 178 7.96 14.37 -9.20
CA GLN A 178 6.94 15.37 -8.92
C GLN A 178 7.60 16.73 -8.63
N LEU A 179 6.99 17.79 -9.15
CA LEU A 179 7.33 19.16 -8.84
C LEU A 179 6.14 19.80 -8.10
N SER A 180 6.39 20.32 -6.92
CA SER A 180 5.41 21.10 -6.14
C SER A 180 5.83 22.56 -6.09
N VAL A 181 4.93 23.45 -6.45
CA VAL A 181 5.15 24.91 -6.40
C VAL A 181 4.01 25.55 -5.59
N ARG A 182 4.37 26.35 -4.59
CA ARG A 182 3.44 27.12 -3.75
C ARG A 182 3.52 28.60 -4.17
N PHE A 183 2.38 29.21 -4.41
CA PHE A 183 2.24 30.62 -4.80
C PHE A 183 1.80 31.49 -3.64
#